data_d3820109428e71312ae3b469f5544efa
#
_entry.id   d3820109428e71312ae3b469f5544efa
#
_cell.length_a   1.000
_cell.length_b   1.000
_cell.length_c   1.000
_cell.angle_alpha   90.00
_cell.angle_beta   90.00
_cell.angle_gamma   90.00
#
_symmetry.space_group_name_H-M   'P 1'
#
loop_
_entity.id
_entity.type
_entity.pdbx_description
1 polymer ?
#
loop_
_entity_poly.entity_id
_entity_poly.type
_entity_poly.pdbx_seq_one_letter_code
_entity_poly.pdbx_strand_id
1 'polypeptide(L)'
;MELNQISNIGSKIRKERRSKGFSQSDLSKKLDISASYLNLLESGRRTITVPLLIKVGNELGLSLKDLTLESNTRVLSDVMDVLSNEMFEDLDITNQETTEFISSNPNIAKALLSLNDAHKSFKDDMQNRLESMDINSTIVESPSRLPVEIVSDFLQTNKNYFDNIEKASEVLRKKVGLDNGHNIGSGLKLTNYLKSNYDIIVDIIPASEELKSVRKFDKNNKKLQLSEMLTYTSRNFHLAYQVSFLECEDIIDSIIYENKIESEEVLPLLKISLLNYFASAMLMPYDDFLENAKKNKYDVEILMHHFACSFEQVTHRLTNLQKPGNEGVPFHFLKTDIAGNISKRFSLSGIHIPRHGGSCPRWNVYIAFLSPGRIHPQISRMPDGKVYFCIARAFEK
;
A
#
# COMPACT_ATOMS: atom_id res chain seq x y z
N MET A 1 -7.53 -40.41 -25.93
CA MET A 1 -6.66 -39.24 -26.16
C MET A 1 -7.55 -38.11 -26.60
N GLU A 2 -7.86 -37.22 -25.66
CA GLU A 2 -9.05 -36.38 -25.72
C GLU A 2 -8.83 -35.06 -26.48
N LEU A 3 -9.93 -34.51 -27.01
CA LEU A 3 -10.01 -33.34 -27.90
C LEU A 3 -9.22 -32.10 -27.42
N ASN A 4 -9.00 -31.94 -26.11
CA ASN A 4 -8.31 -30.77 -25.49
C ASN A 4 -6.76 -30.81 -25.64
N GLN A 5 -6.14 -31.98 -25.78
CA GLN A 5 -4.70 -32.06 -26.06
C GLN A 5 -4.35 -31.62 -27.49
N ILE A 6 -5.31 -31.67 -28.38
CA ILE A 6 -5.17 -31.44 -29.82
C ILE A 6 -5.09 -29.93 -30.13
N SER A 7 -5.84 -29.10 -29.40
CA SER A 7 -5.87 -27.65 -29.65
C SER A 7 -4.55 -26.98 -29.23
N ASN A 8 -3.85 -27.53 -28.26
CA ASN A 8 -2.59 -26.96 -27.74
C ASN A 8 -1.42 -27.26 -28.71
N ILE A 9 -1.39 -28.42 -29.35
CA ILE A 9 -0.35 -28.76 -30.33
C ILE A 9 -0.47 -27.87 -31.58
N GLY A 10 -1.69 -27.64 -32.07
CA GLY A 10 -1.93 -26.78 -33.23
C GLY A 10 -1.47 -25.33 -33.03
N SER A 11 -1.76 -24.77 -31.88
CA SER A 11 -1.34 -23.41 -31.54
C SER A 11 0.19 -23.27 -31.42
N LYS A 12 0.86 -24.30 -30.89
CA LYS A 12 2.35 -24.35 -30.83
C LYS A 12 2.97 -24.42 -32.22
N ILE A 13 2.43 -25.26 -33.08
CA ILE A 13 2.88 -25.38 -34.48
C ILE A 13 2.77 -24.02 -35.17
N ARG A 14 1.65 -23.32 -35.00
CA ARG A 14 1.40 -22.01 -35.58
C ARG A 14 2.41 -20.95 -35.06
N LYS A 15 2.70 -20.98 -33.76
CA LYS A 15 3.65 -20.07 -33.14
C LYS A 15 5.07 -20.27 -33.67
N GLU A 16 5.53 -21.53 -33.72
CA GLU A 16 6.87 -21.86 -34.16
C GLU A 16 7.04 -21.66 -35.68
N ARG A 17 6.02 -21.96 -36.48
CA ARG A 17 6.02 -21.63 -37.90
C ARG A 17 6.25 -20.13 -38.13
N ARG A 18 5.54 -19.28 -37.39
CA ARG A 18 5.68 -17.82 -37.49
C ARG A 18 7.02 -17.34 -37.01
N SER A 19 7.56 -17.87 -35.92
CA SER A 19 8.88 -17.51 -35.39
C SER A 19 9.99 -17.79 -36.40
N LYS A 20 9.83 -18.85 -37.21
CA LYS A 20 10.78 -19.21 -38.28
C LYS A 20 10.48 -18.55 -39.63
N GLY A 21 9.49 -17.66 -39.70
CA GLY A 21 9.18 -16.87 -40.88
C GLY A 21 8.47 -17.68 -42.01
N PHE A 22 7.98 -18.93 -41.74
CA PHE A 22 7.29 -19.70 -42.75
C PHE A 22 5.84 -19.25 -42.93
N SER A 23 5.39 -19.09 -44.18
CA SER A 23 3.98 -18.99 -44.49
C SER A 23 3.29 -20.36 -44.32
N GLN A 24 1.96 -20.40 -44.21
CA GLN A 24 1.23 -21.67 -44.19
C GLN A 24 1.47 -22.48 -45.47
N SER A 25 1.60 -21.81 -46.61
CA SER A 25 1.91 -22.45 -47.89
C SER A 25 3.30 -23.09 -47.91
N ASP A 26 4.31 -22.42 -47.33
CA ASP A 26 5.67 -22.95 -47.33
C ASP A 26 5.81 -24.16 -46.42
N LEU A 27 5.23 -24.12 -45.21
CA LEU A 27 5.29 -25.24 -44.30
C LEU A 27 4.43 -26.43 -44.81
N SER A 28 3.27 -26.17 -45.42
CA SER A 28 2.42 -27.24 -45.98
C SER A 28 3.14 -27.98 -47.09
N LYS A 29 3.86 -27.31 -47.97
CA LYS A 29 4.69 -27.95 -49.02
C LYS A 29 5.80 -28.82 -48.42
N LYS A 30 6.48 -28.36 -47.39
CA LYS A 30 7.53 -29.16 -46.73
C LYS A 30 6.98 -30.40 -46.02
N LEU A 31 5.78 -30.30 -45.48
CA LEU A 31 5.11 -31.39 -44.79
C LEU A 31 4.37 -32.35 -45.73
N ASP A 32 4.28 -32.01 -47.02
CA ASP A 32 3.53 -32.74 -48.06
C ASP A 32 2.03 -32.87 -47.70
N ILE A 33 1.44 -31.73 -47.30
CA ILE A 33 0.00 -31.61 -46.97
C ILE A 33 -0.58 -30.34 -47.62
N SER A 34 -1.91 -30.25 -47.69
CA SER A 34 -2.55 -29.02 -48.17
C SER A 34 -2.48 -27.89 -47.15
N ALA A 35 -2.41 -26.64 -47.60
CA ALA A 35 -2.43 -25.47 -46.74
C ALA A 35 -3.75 -25.39 -45.91
N SER A 36 -4.86 -25.83 -46.49
CA SER A 36 -6.15 -25.93 -45.79
C SER A 36 -6.10 -26.95 -44.64
N TYR A 37 -5.42 -28.07 -44.85
CA TYR A 37 -5.26 -29.09 -43.80
C TYR A 37 -4.34 -28.58 -42.67
N LEU A 38 -3.27 -27.90 -43.04
CA LEU A 38 -2.39 -27.24 -42.03
C LEU A 38 -3.15 -26.19 -41.19
N ASN A 39 -4.02 -25.39 -41.82
CA ASN A 39 -4.87 -24.44 -41.13
C ASN A 39 -5.83 -25.11 -40.13
N LEU A 40 -6.43 -26.23 -40.50
CA LEU A 40 -7.30 -27.01 -39.61
C LEU A 40 -6.51 -27.61 -38.42
N LEU A 41 -5.27 -28.05 -38.65
CA LEU A 41 -4.37 -28.51 -37.57
C LEU A 41 -3.98 -27.39 -36.66
N GLU A 42 -3.55 -26.24 -37.19
CA GLU A 42 -3.16 -25.05 -36.40
C GLU A 42 -4.31 -24.45 -35.61
N SER A 43 -5.55 -24.61 -36.09
CA SER A 43 -6.75 -24.12 -35.38
C SER A 43 -7.34 -25.15 -34.40
N GLY A 44 -6.70 -26.32 -34.24
CA GLY A 44 -7.19 -27.42 -33.39
C GLY A 44 -8.47 -28.11 -33.86
N ARG A 45 -8.93 -27.83 -35.10
CA ARG A 45 -10.14 -28.44 -35.68
C ARG A 45 -9.91 -29.81 -36.24
N ARG A 46 -8.66 -30.27 -36.29
CA ARG A 46 -8.30 -31.62 -36.74
C ARG A 46 -7.12 -32.16 -35.96
N THR A 47 -7.14 -33.48 -35.70
CA THR A 47 -6.07 -34.19 -34.98
C THR A 47 -4.87 -34.38 -35.87
N ILE A 48 -3.67 -34.22 -35.31
CA ILE A 48 -2.41 -34.52 -35.96
C ILE A 48 -2.08 -36.02 -35.76
N THR A 49 -1.69 -36.69 -36.80
CA THR A 49 -1.20 -38.08 -36.70
C THR A 49 0.24 -38.10 -36.21
N VAL A 50 0.64 -39.20 -35.55
CA VAL A 50 2.00 -39.35 -35.03
C VAL A 50 3.08 -39.20 -36.11
N PRO A 51 2.95 -39.78 -37.31
CA PRO A 51 3.93 -39.58 -38.39
C PRO A 51 4.04 -38.11 -38.82
N LEU A 52 2.93 -37.37 -38.86
CA LEU A 52 2.91 -35.98 -39.24
C LEU A 52 3.49 -35.08 -38.11
N LEU A 53 3.25 -35.45 -36.86
CA LEU A 53 3.84 -34.77 -35.70
C LEU A 53 5.37 -34.86 -35.71
N ILE A 54 5.92 -36.02 -36.07
CA ILE A 54 7.37 -36.22 -36.22
C ILE A 54 7.92 -35.38 -37.37
N LYS A 55 7.24 -35.30 -38.50
CA LYS A 55 7.64 -34.44 -39.64
C LYS A 55 7.64 -32.98 -39.27
N VAL A 56 6.59 -32.52 -38.56
CA VAL A 56 6.49 -31.13 -38.04
C VAL A 56 7.64 -30.83 -37.07
N GLY A 57 7.92 -31.75 -36.15
CA GLY A 57 9.03 -31.63 -35.20
C GLY A 57 10.37 -31.44 -35.91
N ASN A 58 10.65 -32.28 -36.93
CA ASN A 58 11.88 -32.20 -37.70
C ASN A 58 11.99 -30.88 -38.50
N GLU A 59 10.94 -30.44 -39.18
CA GLU A 59 10.93 -29.24 -40.00
C GLU A 59 11.00 -27.95 -39.16
N LEU A 60 10.36 -27.96 -37.98
CA LEU A 60 10.38 -26.84 -37.05
C LEU A 60 11.48 -26.96 -35.99
N GLY A 61 12.31 -28.04 -36.02
CA GLY A 61 13.41 -28.23 -35.05
C GLY A 61 12.92 -28.33 -33.60
N LEU A 62 11.74 -28.89 -33.40
CA LEU A 62 11.12 -29.10 -32.09
C LEU A 62 11.34 -30.56 -31.65
N SER A 63 11.77 -30.74 -30.40
CA SER A 63 11.77 -32.07 -29.83
C SER A 63 10.31 -32.56 -29.58
N LEU A 64 10.06 -33.87 -29.62
CA LEU A 64 8.75 -34.43 -29.27
C LEU A 64 8.33 -34.05 -27.84
N LYS A 65 9.32 -33.83 -26.92
CA LYS A 65 9.10 -33.32 -25.56
C LYS A 65 8.62 -31.89 -25.54
N ASP A 66 9.12 -31.04 -26.42
CA ASP A 66 8.67 -29.62 -26.51
C ASP A 66 7.23 -29.52 -27.04
N LEU A 67 6.77 -30.49 -27.80
CA LEU A 67 5.41 -30.56 -28.33
C LEU A 67 4.41 -31.19 -27.36
N THR A 68 4.90 -31.98 -26.40
CA THR A 68 4.09 -32.71 -25.42
C THR A 68 4.56 -32.42 -23.98
N LEU A 69 3.82 -31.67 -23.21
CA LEU A 69 3.67 -31.81 -21.74
C LEU A 69 4.53 -31.02 -20.72
N GLU A 70 5.71 -30.42 -20.99
CA GLU A 70 6.47 -29.85 -19.84
C GLU A 70 6.02 -28.45 -19.40
N SER A 71 5.36 -27.66 -20.22
CA SER A 71 4.95 -26.29 -19.81
C SER A 71 3.67 -26.23 -18.96
N ASN A 72 2.81 -27.23 -19.07
CA ASN A 72 1.52 -27.27 -18.37
C ASN A 72 1.64 -27.83 -16.94
N THR A 73 2.58 -28.73 -16.70
CA THR A 73 2.73 -29.37 -15.38
C THR A 73 3.17 -28.39 -14.30
N ARG A 74 4.06 -27.46 -14.64
CA ARG A 74 4.50 -26.42 -13.70
C ARG A 74 3.39 -25.40 -13.43
N VAL A 75 2.73 -24.88 -14.46
CA VAL A 75 1.59 -23.97 -14.30
C VAL A 75 0.45 -24.64 -13.54
N LEU A 76 0.24 -25.95 -13.73
CA LEU A 76 -0.76 -26.71 -12.97
C LEU A 76 -0.40 -26.77 -11.49
N SER A 77 0.85 -27.11 -11.17
CA SER A 77 1.32 -27.13 -9.79
C SER A 77 1.19 -25.74 -9.14
N ASP A 78 1.67 -24.70 -9.82
CA ASP A 78 1.65 -23.34 -9.30
C ASP A 78 0.21 -22.81 -9.06
N VAL A 79 -0.74 -23.14 -9.96
CA VAL A 79 -2.16 -22.78 -9.79
C VAL A 79 -2.82 -23.61 -8.70
N MET A 80 -2.50 -24.91 -8.58
CA MET A 80 -2.98 -25.74 -7.48
C MET A 80 -2.51 -25.21 -6.13
N ASP A 81 -1.23 -24.80 -6.04
CA ASP A 81 -0.67 -24.19 -4.82
C ASP A 81 -1.40 -22.89 -4.45
N VAL A 82 -1.80 -22.09 -5.43
CA VAL A 82 -2.59 -20.87 -5.19
C VAL A 82 -3.99 -21.22 -4.69
N LEU A 83 -4.66 -22.19 -5.33
CA LEU A 83 -6.03 -22.57 -5.02
C LEU A 83 -6.16 -23.45 -3.76
N SER A 84 -5.05 -23.99 -3.23
CA SER A 84 -5.02 -24.69 -1.94
C SER A 84 -4.92 -23.76 -0.74
N ASN A 85 -4.90 -22.43 -0.96
CA ASN A 85 -4.90 -21.46 0.11
C ASN A 85 -6.26 -21.46 0.85
N GLU A 86 -6.25 -21.29 2.17
CA GLU A 86 -7.43 -21.22 3.04
C GLU A 86 -8.52 -20.25 2.50
N MET A 87 -8.11 -19.20 1.80
CA MET A 87 -9.00 -18.24 1.15
C MET A 87 -10.00 -18.88 0.17
N PHE A 88 -9.68 -20.05 -0.39
CA PHE A 88 -10.47 -20.73 -1.40
C PHE A 88 -11.11 -22.03 -0.87
N GLU A 89 -10.96 -22.34 0.43
CA GLU A 89 -11.42 -23.58 1.04
C GLU A 89 -12.94 -23.76 0.91
N ASP A 90 -13.71 -22.68 1.06
CA ASP A 90 -15.17 -22.67 0.93
C ASP A 90 -15.66 -22.89 -0.53
N LEU A 91 -14.77 -22.83 -1.53
CA LEU A 91 -15.15 -22.96 -2.93
C LEU A 91 -15.14 -24.42 -3.43
N ASP A 92 -14.63 -25.36 -2.63
CA ASP A 92 -14.57 -26.81 -2.91
C ASP A 92 -14.04 -27.13 -4.34
N ILE A 93 -12.96 -26.44 -4.76
CA ILE A 93 -12.38 -26.55 -6.09
C ILE A 93 -11.64 -27.88 -6.23
N THR A 94 -12.06 -28.70 -7.15
CA THR A 94 -11.45 -30.00 -7.39
C THR A 94 -10.21 -29.91 -8.30
N ASN A 95 -9.29 -30.88 -8.14
CA ASN A 95 -8.12 -31.00 -9.03
C ASN A 95 -8.50 -31.18 -10.51
N GLN A 96 -9.65 -31.76 -10.77
CA GLN A 96 -10.16 -31.97 -12.14
C GLN A 96 -10.58 -30.60 -12.73
N GLU A 97 -11.34 -29.79 -12.02
CA GLU A 97 -11.76 -28.47 -12.48
C GLU A 97 -10.55 -27.55 -12.73
N THR A 98 -9.56 -27.60 -11.84
CA THR A 98 -8.31 -26.84 -12.02
C THR A 98 -7.57 -27.26 -13.29
N THR A 99 -7.50 -28.56 -13.57
CA THR A 99 -6.87 -29.10 -14.78
C THR A 99 -7.62 -28.67 -16.04
N GLU A 100 -8.94 -28.75 -16.03
CA GLU A 100 -9.80 -28.32 -17.13
C GLU A 100 -9.71 -26.80 -17.37
N PHE A 101 -9.71 -26.01 -16.32
CA PHE A 101 -9.54 -24.54 -16.37
C PHE A 101 -8.22 -24.15 -17.04
N ILE A 102 -7.10 -24.72 -16.60
CA ILE A 102 -5.77 -24.42 -17.16
C ILE A 102 -5.65 -24.85 -18.61
N SER A 103 -6.22 -26.01 -18.94
CA SER A 103 -6.20 -26.53 -20.31
C SER A 103 -7.03 -25.67 -21.27
N SER A 104 -8.16 -25.18 -20.82
CA SER A 104 -9.08 -24.34 -21.59
C SER A 104 -8.65 -22.87 -21.65
N ASN A 105 -8.04 -22.36 -20.59
CA ASN A 105 -7.74 -20.93 -20.43
C ASN A 105 -6.30 -20.67 -19.93
N PRO A 106 -5.25 -21.10 -20.64
CA PRO A 106 -3.86 -21.00 -20.15
C PRO A 106 -3.39 -19.57 -19.90
N ASN A 107 -3.93 -18.58 -20.61
CA ASN A 107 -3.59 -17.17 -20.39
C ASN A 107 -4.25 -16.60 -19.13
N ILE A 108 -5.45 -17.05 -18.81
CA ILE A 108 -6.13 -16.65 -17.57
C ILE A 108 -5.42 -17.30 -16.37
N ALA A 109 -5.01 -18.56 -16.48
CA ALA A 109 -4.21 -19.21 -15.45
C ALA A 109 -2.89 -18.45 -15.17
N LYS A 110 -2.19 -17.98 -16.20
CA LYS A 110 -0.98 -17.15 -16.03
C LYS A 110 -1.29 -15.78 -15.41
N ALA A 111 -2.42 -15.17 -15.79
CA ALA A 111 -2.84 -13.90 -15.20
C ALA A 111 -3.17 -14.06 -13.70
N LEU A 112 -3.79 -15.18 -13.31
CA LEU A 112 -4.05 -15.52 -11.91
C LEU A 112 -2.74 -15.66 -11.11
N LEU A 113 -1.74 -16.37 -11.66
CA LEU A 113 -0.42 -16.48 -11.04
C LEU A 113 0.26 -15.11 -10.89
N SER A 114 0.22 -14.28 -11.95
CA SER A 114 0.78 -12.93 -11.87
C SER A 114 0.08 -12.05 -10.82
N LEU A 115 -1.23 -12.20 -10.67
CA LEU A 115 -2.00 -11.51 -9.63
C LEU A 115 -1.60 -11.99 -8.23
N ASN A 116 -1.44 -13.30 -8.05
CA ASN A 116 -0.99 -13.87 -6.78
C ASN A 116 0.44 -13.41 -6.43
N ASP A 117 1.35 -13.35 -7.40
CA ASP A 117 2.72 -12.87 -7.20
C ASP A 117 2.74 -11.38 -6.83
N ALA A 118 1.89 -10.56 -7.47
CA ALA A 118 1.71 -9.16 -7.09
C ALA A 118 1.16 -9.02 -5.68
N HIS A 119 0.20 -9.85 -5.28
CA HIS A 119 -0.36 -9.89 -3.94
C HIS A 119 0.69 -10.29 -2.89
N LYS A 120 1.50 -11.33 -3.17
CA LYS A 120 2.62 -11.74 -2.29
C LYS A 120 3.65 -10.62 -2.14
N SER A 121 4.07 -10.01 -3.24
CA SER A 121 5.04 -8.88 -3.21
C SER A 121 4.50 -7.70 -2.40
N PHE A 122 3.20 -7.41 -2.52
CA PHE A 122 2.55 -6.36 -1.74
C PHE A 122 2.53 -6.70 -0.23
N LYS A 123 2.26 -7.97 0.12
CA LYS A 123 2.29 -8.47 1.49
C LYS A 123 3.70 -8.35 2.08
N ASP A 124 4.72 -8.76 1.33
CA ASP A 124 6.13 -8.70 1.72
C ASP A 124 6.61 -7.24 1.90
N ASP A 125 6.24 -6.34 0.98
CA ASP A 125 6.54 -4.90 1.09
C ASP A 125 5.85 -4.27 2.31
N MET A 126 4.64 -4.70 2.62
CA MET A 126 3.90 -4.24 3.78
C MET A 126 4.54 -4.76 5.08
N GLN A 127 4.95 -6.02 5.11
CA GLN A 127 5.64 -6.64 6.24
C GLN A 127 7.01 -5.99 6.49
N ASN A 128 7.80 -5.73 5.45
CA ASN A 128 9.06 -5.00 5.56
C ASN A 128 8.87 -3.57 6.09
N ARG A 129 7.77 -2.91 5.73
CA ARG A 129 7.42 -1.58 6.27
C ARG A 129 7.00 -1.63 7.74
N LEU A 130 6.32 -2.70 8.16
CA LEU A 130 5.94 -2.94 9.56
C LEU A 130 7.17 -3.28 10.40
N GLU A 131 8.06 -4.14 9.90
CA GLU A 131 9.32 -4.49 10.56
C GLU A 131 10.25 -3.27 10.71
N SER A 132 10.25 -2.36 9.72
CA SER A 132 10.97 -1.08 9.83
C SER A 132 10.39 -0.14 10.88
N MET A 133 9.20 -0.43 11.41
CA MET A 133 8.53 0.32 12.49
C MET A 133 8.68 -0.31 13.89
N ASP A 134 9.54 -1.30 14.05
CA ASP A 134 9.82 -1.99 15.32
C ASP A 134 8.60 -2.72 15.96
N ILE A 135 7.73 -3.27 15.12
CA ILE A 135 6.61 -4.09 15.60
C ILE A 135 6.92 -5.55 15.30
N ASN A 136 7.32 -6.28 16.32
CA ASN A 136 7.35 -7.74 16.30
C ASN A 136 5.91 -8.25 16.31
N SER A 137 5.38 -8.61 15.17
CA SER A 137 4.13 -9.37 15.11
C SER A 137 4.12 -10.35 13.94
N THR A 138 3.84 -11.56 14.29
CA THR A 138 3.51 -12.66 13.39
C THR A 138 2.14 -12.36 12.81
N ILE A 139 2.05 -12.09 11.52
CA ILE A 139 0.78 -11.89 10.82
C ILE A 139 0.27 -13.24 10.37
N VAL A 140 -0.86 -13.67 10.89
CA VAL A 140 -1.60 -14.87 10.47
C VAL A 140 -2.76 -14.45 9.56
N GLU A 141 -3.03 -15.27 8.59
CA GLU A 141 -3.89 -15.05 7.42
C GLU A 141 -5.39 -15.04 7.74
N SER A 142 -6.12 -14.08 7.19
CA SER A 142 -7.58 -14.14 7.01
C SER A 142 -8.03 -13.37 5.76
N PRO A 143 -8.97 -13.91 4.96
CA PRO A 143 -9.26 -13.45 3.60
C PRO A 143 -10.19 -12.25 3.47
N SER A 144 -10.40 -11.48 4.53
CA SER A 144 -11.34 -10.35 4.50
C SER A 144 -10.66 -9.05 4.87
N ARG A 145 -10.66 -8.07 3.97
CA ARG A 145 -10.20 -6.68 4.11
C ARG A 145 -8.78 -6.52 4.67
N LEU A 146 -7.94 -5.80 3.95
CA LEU A 146 -6.59 -5.47 4.42
C LEU A 146 -6.66 -4.74 5.78
N PRO A 147 -5.83 -5.10 6.77
CA PRO A 147 -5.83 -4.46 8.11
C PRO A 147 -5.73 -2.94 8.05
N VAL A 148 -4.98 -2.39 7.08
CA VAL A 148 -4.87 -0.95 6.83
C VAL A 148 -6.21 -0.33 6.41
N GLU A 149 -7.05 -1.06 5.69
CA GLU A 149 -8.38 -0.57 5.30
C GLU A 149 -9.31 -0.50 6.50
N ILE A 150 -9.25 -1.48 7.39
CA ILE A 150 -10.04 -1.49 8.64
C ILE A 150 -9.65 -0.30 9.51
N VAL A 151 -8.36 -0.02 9.65
CA VAL A 151 -7.87 1.18 10.36
C VAL A 151 -8.36 2.46 9.70
N SER A 152 -8.29 2.53 8.37
CA SER A 152 -8.76 3.70 7.63
C SER A 152 -10.27 3.91 7.80
N ASP A 153 -11.08 2.85 7.72
CA ASP A 153 -12.52 2.89 7.92
C ASP A 153 -12.87 3.29 9.37
N PHE A 154 -12.12 2.79 10.35
CA PHE A 154 -12.25 3.18 11.75
C PHE A 154 -12.01 4.69 11.95
N LEU A 155 -10.91 5.20 11.45
CA LEU A 155 -10.58 6.63 11.54
C LEU A 155 -11.66 7.49 10.85
N GLN A 156 -12.14 7.05 9.69
CA GLN A 156 -13.16 7.76 8.94
C GLN A 156 -14.54 7.75 9.64
N THR A 157 -14.93 6.62 10.23
CA THR A 157 -16.18 6.49 11.02
C THR A 157 -16.16 7.44 12.22
N ASN A 158 -15.01 7.58 12.88
CA ASN A 158 -14.81 8.52 13.98
C ASN A 158 -14.50 9.95 13.50
N LYS A 159 -14.69 10.26 12.20
CA LYS A 159 -14.38 11.57 11.59
C LYS A 159 -12.95 12.03 11.87
N ASN A 160 -12.04 11.10 12.11
CA ASN A 160 -10.65 11.36 12.48
C ASN A 160 -10.50 12.35 13.66
N TYR A 161 -11.42 12.31 14.62
CA TYR A 161 -11.43 13.14 15.82
C TYR A 161 -11.64 12.30 17.07
N PHE A 162 -10.78 12.48 18.07
CA PHE A 162 -10.80 11.73 19.33
C PHE A 162 -10.67 12.68 20.51
N ASP A 163 -11.80 13.04 21.12
CA ASP A 163 -11.88 14.02 22.21
C ASP A 163 -11.02 13.64 23.44
N ASN A 164 -10.98 12.35 23.77
CA ASN A 164 -10.17 11.84 24.86
C ASN A 164 -8.67 12.06 24.61
N ILE A 165 -8.21 11.85 23.38
CA ILE A 165 -6.81 12.10 22.99
C ILE A 165 -6.50 13.60 23.00
N GLU A 166 -7.38 14.44 22.49
CA GLU A 166 -7.17 15.89 22.49
C GLU A 166 -6.99 16.42 23.91
N LYS A 167 -7.90 16.09 24.82
CA LYS A 167 -7.83 16.48 26.22
C LYS A 167 -6.55 15.97 26.91
N ALA A 168 -6.22 14.72 26.70
CA ALA A 168 -5.02 14.13 27.29
C ALA A 168 -3.74 14.76 26.71
N SER A 169 -3.73 15.08 25.42
CA SER A 169 -2.58 15.75 24.80
C SER A 169 -2.33 17.15 25.36
N GLU A 170 -3.39 17.89 25.68
CA GLU A 170 -3.26 19.20 26.33
C GLU A 170 -2.67 19.10 27.75
N VAL A 171 -3.12 18.11 28.54
CA VAL A 171 -2.57 17.85 29.88
C VAL A 171 -1.09 17.51 29.79
N LEU A 172 -0.74 16.58 28.87
CA LEU A 172 0.63 16.13 28.68
C LEU A 172 1.52 17.26 28.14
N ARG A 173 1.00 18.10 27.25
CA ARG A 173 1.68 19.27 26.74
C ARG A 173 2.11 20.23 27.87
N LYS A 174 1.22 20.51 28.81
CA LYS A 174 1.52 21.31 30.01
C LYS A 174 2.58 20.65 30.89
N LYS A 175 2.47 19.34 31.10
CA LYS A 175 3.41 18.53 31.89
C LYS A 175 4.83 18.54 31.31
N VAL A 176 4.95 18.50 29.97
CA VAL A 176 6.23 18.61 29.25
C VAL A 176 6.76 20.06 29.21
N GLY A 177 5.92 21.04 29.50
CA GLY A 177 6.25 22.45 29.41
C GLY A 177 6.28 22.99 27.98
N LEU A 178 5.51 22.42 27.07
CA LEU A 178 5.35 22.98 25.72
C LEU A 178 4.44 24.20 25.80
N ASP A 179 4.95 25.34 25.38
CA ASP A 179 4.23 26.61 25.45
C ASP A 179 3.17 26.74 24.34
N ASN A 180 2.29 27.72 24.46
CA ASN A 180 1.20 27.93 23.52
C ASN A 180 1.73 28.24 22.11
N GLY A 181 1.41 27.36 21.17
CA GLY A 181 1.49 27.56 19.75
C GLY A 181 2.86 27.47 19.09
N HIS A 182 3.93 27.87 19.76
CA HIS A 182 5.27 27.86 19.16
C HIS A 182 6.10 26.65 19.60
N ASN A 183 6.37 25.73 18.68
CA ASN A 183 7.18 24.54 18.96
C ASN A 183 8.70 24.78 18.82
N ILE A 184 9.14 26.02 18.80
CA ILE A 184 10.58 26.34 18.83
C ILE A 184 11.15 25.84 20.17
N GLY A 185 12.14 24.94 20.09
CA GLY A 185 12.72 24.30 21.27
C GLY A 185 11.95 23.12 21.85
N SER A 186 10.84 22.71 21.24
CA SER A 186 10.05 21.56 21.69
C SER A 186 10.88 20.27 21.77
N GLY A 187 11.80 20.05 20.82
CA GLY A 187 12.69 18.88 20.83
C GLY A 187 13.52 18.78 22.10
N LEU A 188 14.07 19.90 22.59
CA LEU A 188 14.84 19.93 23.85
C LEU A 188 13.93 19.63 25.05
N LYS A 189 12.74 20.23 25.11
CA LYS A 189 11.77 20.01 26.21
C LYS A 189 11.33 18.55 26.25
N LEU A 190 11.02 17.96 25.09
CA LEU A 190 10.66 16.54 24.96
C LEU A 190 11.83 15.62 25.36
N THR A 191 13.03 15.91 24.91
CA THR A 191 14.24 15.15 25.29
C THR A 191 14.49 15.19 26.78
N ASN A 192 14.40 16.39 27.39
CA ASN A 192 14.55 16.56 28.84
C ASN A 192 13.46 15.82 29.60
N TYR A 193 12.22 15.85 29.12
CA TYR A 193 11.12 15.12 29.73
C TYR A 193 11.37 13.60 29.71
N LEU A 194 11.77 13.03 28.56
CA LEU A 194 12.12 11.62 28.44
C LEU A 194 13.26 11.22 29.36
N LYS A 195 14.28 12.08 29.50
CA LYS A 195 15.41 11.82 30.39
C LYS A 195 15.01 11.91 31.86
N SER A 196 14.26 12.94 32.27
CA SER A 196 13.93 13.18 33.67
C SER A 196 12.91 12.21 34.25
N ASN A 197 11.92 11.79 33.46
CA ASN A 197 10.81 10.95 33.94
C ASN A 197 11.02 9.45 33.66
N TYR A 198 11.77 9.10 32.61
CA TYR A 198 11.92 7.70 32.15
C TYR A 198 13.37 7.24 32.08
N ASP A 199 14.33 8.14 32.33
CA ASP A 199 15.76 7.91 32.17
C ASP A 199 16.16 7.48 30.74
N ILE A 200 15.38 7.92 29.74
CA ILE A 200 15.62 7.62 28.34
C ILE A 200 16.62 8.60 27.76
N ILE A 201 17.70 8.08 27.17
CA ILE A 201 18.70 8.84 26.43
C ILE A 201 18.32 8.87 24.97
N VAL A 202 18.29 10.07 24.38
CA VAL A 202 18.03 10.28 22.95
C VAL A 202 19.36 10.46 22.23
N ASP A 203 19.68 9.54 21.34
CA ASP A 203 20.89 9.55 20.51
C ASP A 203 20.52 9.83 19.04
N ILE A 204 21.21 10.80 18.43
CA ILE A 204 21.13 11.02 16.98
C ILE A 204 22.28 10.25 16.36
N ILE A 205 21.94 9.25 15.54
CA ILE A 205 22.94 8.37 14.95
C ILE A 205 23.08 8.63 13.45
N PRO A 206 24.33 8.50 12.92
CA PRO A 206 24.58 8.62 11.50
C PRO A 206 23.76 7.60 10.69
N ALA A 207 23.44 7.97 9.45
CA ALA A 207 22.84 7.04 8.50
C ALA A 207 23.86 5.93 8.20
N SER A 208 23.63 4.75 8.75
CA SER A 208 24.46 3.56 8.54
C SER A 208 23.59 2.37 8.14
N GLU A 209 24.22 1.35 7.54
CA GLU A 209 23.52 0.11 7.20
C GLU A 209 22.93 -0.62 8.44
N GLU A 210 23.41 -0.28 9.64
CA GLU A 210 22.93 -0.85 10.90
C GLU A 210 21.58 -0.26 11.34
N LEU A 211 21.27 0.98 10.96
CA LEU A 211 19.96 1.59 11.23
C LEU A 211 19.06 1.48 10.00
N LYS A 212 18.40 0.35 9.84
CA LYS A 212 17.41 0.12 8.77
C LYS A 212 16.14 0.96 8.92
N SER A 213 15.89 1.55 10.10
CA SER A 213 14.72 2.37 10.43
C SER A 213 15.12 3.79 10.81
N VAL A 214 14.26 4.77 10.54
CA VAL A 214 14.50 6.18 10.91
C VAL A 214 14.46 6.44 12.43
N ARG A 215 13.89 5.48 13.19
CA ARG A 215 13.73 5.51 14.65
C ARG A 215 13.83 4.10 15.22
N LYS A 216 14.57 3.94 16.34
CA LYS A 216 14.65 2.69 17.10
C LYS A 216 14.62 3.00 18.59
N PHE A 217 13.71 2.33 19.32
CA PHE A 217 13.63 2.42 20.77
C PHE A 217 14.09 1.11 21.42
N ASP A 218 15.19 1.15 22.14
CA ASP A 218 15.69 0.05 22.95
C ASP A 218 15.16 0.21 24.38
N LYS A 219 14.15 -0.59 24.71
CA LYS A 219 13.50 -0.57 26.02
C LYS A 219 14.45 -1.03 27.13
N ASN A 220 15.35 -2.00 26.85
CA ASN A 220 16.25 -2.57 27.85
C ASN A 220 17.36 -1.57 28.23
N ASN A 221 17.94 -0.92 27.23
CA ASN A 221 19.00 0.07 27.43
C ASN A 221 18.46 1.50 27.64
N LYS A 222 17.14 1.69 27.61
CA LYS A 222 16.48 3.00 27.70
C LYS A 222 17.06 4.02 26.72
N LYS A 223 17.24 3.60 25.47
CA LYS A 223 17.79 4.44 24.40
C LYS A 223 16.81 4.63 23.27
N LEU A 224 16.59 5.89 22.90
CA LEU A 224 15.85 6.24 21.69
C LEU A 224 16.85 6.74 20.64
N GLN A 225 17.04 5.97 19.60
CA GLN A 225 17.92 6.30 18.47
C GLN A 225 17.11 6.93 17.35
N LEU A 226 17.54 8.08 16.86
CA LEU A 226 16.93 8.79 15.73
C LEU A 226 17.99 8.99 14.64
N SER A 227 17.61 8.78 13.38
CA SER A 227 18.51 9.00 12.25
C SER A 227 18.85 10.49 12.09
N GLU A 228 20.11 10.80 11.79
CA GLU A 228 20.54 12.17 11.44
C GLU A 228 19.85 12.71 10.17
N MET A 229 19.38 11.82 9.28
CA MET A 229 18.64 12.17 8.06
C MET A 229 17.28 12.80 8.34
N LEU A 230 16.75 12.62 9.54
CA LEU A 230 15.48 13.24 9.92
C LEU A 230 15.63 14.77 10.03
N THR A 231 14.69 15.49 9.42
CA THR A 231 14.58 16.94 9.61
C THR A 231 14.24 17.26 11.06
N TYR A 232 14.50 18.49 11.48
CA TYR A 232 14.14 18.98 12.83
C TYR A 232 12.66 18.72 13.17
N THR A 233 11.75 19.01 12.25
CA THR A 233 10.30 18.79 12.43
C THR A 233 9.96 17.31 12.60
N SER A 234 10.62 16.43 11.85
CA SER A 234 10.43 14.99 11.97
C SER A 234 10.99 14.44 13.29
N ARG A 235 12.16 14.93 13.75
CA ARG A 235 12.71 14.54 15.05
C ARG A 235 11.77 14.93 16.18
N ASN A 236 11.25 16.15 16.18
CA ASN A 236 10.28 16.61 17.18
C ASN A 236 9.02 15.71 17.21
N PHE A 237 8.55 15.31 16.04
CA PHE A 237 7.42 14.40 15.95
C PHE A 237 7.71 13.02 16.54
N HIS A 238 8.87 12.44 16.25
CA HIS A 238 9.27 11.15 16.83
C HIS A 238 9.50 11.23 18.34
N LEU A 239 9.98 12.36 18.86
CA LEU A 239 10.08 12.60 20.31
C LEU A 239 8.69 12.70 20.95
N ALA A 240 7.77 13.45 20.35
CA ALA A 240 6.39 13.55 20.82
C ALA A 240 5.69 12.18 20.76
N TYR A 241 5.91 11.40 19.69
CA TYR A 241 5.43 10.03 19.57
C TYR A 241 5.98 9.14 20.70
N GLN A 242 7.28 9.24 21.04
CA GLN A 242 7.85 8.45 22.13
C GLN A 242 7.25 8.80 23.48
N VAL A 243 7.00 10.08 23.74
CA VAL A 243 6.31 10.51 24.97
C VAL A 243 4.89 9.98 25.00
N SER A 244 4.17 10.07 23.89
CA SER A 244 2.81 9.52 23.75
C SER A 244 2.78 8.02 23.99
N PHE A 245 3.73 7.28 23.44
CA PHE A 245 3.85 5.83 23.64
C PHE A 245 4.01 5.44 25.12
N LEU A 246 4.67 6.25 25.91
CA LEU A 246 4.92 5.98 27.33
C LEU A 246 3.79 6.45 28.27
N GLU A 247 3.02 7.48 27.87
CA GLU A 247 2.04 8.13 28.74
C GLU A 247 0.58 7.82 28.41
N CYS A 248 0.30 7.22 27.23
CA CYS A 248 -1.07 7.20 26.70
C CYS A 248 -1.60 5.81 26.38
N GLU A 249 -0.94 4.77 26.85
CA GLU A 249 -1.34 3.38 26.60
C GLU A 249 -2.77 3.12 27.04
N ASP A 250 -3.14 3.52 28.28
CA ASP A 250 -4.47 3.31 28.84
C ASP A 250 -5.58 4.00 28.02
N ILE A 251 -5.31 5.19 27.50
CA ILE A 251 -6.29 5.95 26.70
C ILE A 251 -6.51 5.27 25.36
N ILE A 252 -5.44 4.81 24.74
CA ILE A 252 -5.50 4.11 23.45
C ILE A 252 -6.21 2.79 23.61
N ASP A 253 -5.90 2.03 24.66
CA ASP A 253 -6.53 0.75 24.94
C ASP A 253 -8.03 0.92 25.27
N SER A 254 -8.42 2.00 25.94
CA SER A 254 -9.85 2.29 26.17
C SER A 254 -10.59 2.58 24.84
N ILE A 255 -10.00 3.34 23.92
CA ILE A 255 -10.59 3.60 22.61
C ILE A 255 -10.76 2.31 21.82
N ILE A 256 -9.75 1.45 21.83
CA ILE A 256 -9.77 0.15 21.14
C ILE A 256 -10.88 -0.73 21.72
N TYR A 257 -10.95 -0.81 23.03
CA TYR A 257 -11.94 -1.61 23.75
C TYR A 257 -13.39 -1.14 23.51
N GLU A 258 -13.64 0.16 23.60
CA GLU A 258 -14.96 0.77 23.34
C GLU A 258 -15.47 0.49 21.92
N ASN A 259 -14.55 0.37 20.95
CA ASN A 259 -14.89 0.09 19.55
C ASN A 259 -14.84 -1.41 19.19
N LYS A 260 -14.62 -2.30 20.16
CA LYS A 260 -14.64 -3.76 19.99
C LYS A 260 -13.75 -4.26 18.85
N ILE A 261 -12.54 -3.73 18.76
CA ILE A 261 -11.58 -4.16 17.75
C ILE A 261 -10.74 -5.28 18.37
N GLU A 262 -10.94 -6.50 17.87
CA GLU A 262 -10.34 -7.72 18.44
C GLU A 262 -9.28 -8.34 17.52
N SER A 263 -9.17 -7.90 16.27
CA SER A 263 -8.24 -8.46 15.29
C SER A 263 -6.78 -8.18 15.68
N GLU A 264 -6.02 -9.25 15.91
CA GLU A 264 -4.60 -9.17 16.27
C GLU A 264 -3.75 -8.43 15.22
N GLU A 265 -4.16 -8.46 13.96
CA GLU A 265 -3.46 -7.78 12.85
C GLU A 265 -3.76 -6.28 12.79
N VAL A 266 -4.98 -5.89 13.16
CA VAL A 266 -5.44 -4.50 13.12
C VAL A 266 -4.94 -3.71 14.32
N LEU A 267 -4.86 -4.35 15.49
CA LEU A 267 -4.50 -3.70 16.76
C LEU A 267 -3.18 -2.93 16.72
N PRO A 268 -2.05 -3.48 16.23
CA PRO A 268 -0.79 -2.75 16.17
C PRO A 268 -0.87 -1.51 15.27
N LEU A 269 -1.51 -1.64 14.10
CA LEU A 269 -1.66 -0.55 13.14
C LEU A 269 -2.55 0.57 13.69
N LEU A 270 -3.61 0.20 14.40
CA LEU A 270 -4.49 1.15 15.04
C LEU A 270 -3.80 1.88 16.18
N LYS A 271 -3.06 1.17 17.05
CA LYS A 271 -2.23 1.78 18.11
C LYS A 271 -1.26 2.79 17.55
N ILE A 272 -0.54 2.45 16.48
CA ILE A 272 0.37 3.38 15.80
C ILE A 272 -0.39 4.61 15.28
N SER A 273 -1.55 4.42 14.66
CA SER A 273 -2.34 5.52 14.11
C SER A 273 -2.83 6.47 15.21
N LEU A 274 -3.30 5.94 16.33
CA LEU A 274 -3.74 6.72 17.49
C LEU A 274 -2.57 7.43 18.19
N LEU A 275 -1.39 6.77 18.30
CA LEU A 275 -0.18 7.40 18.83
C LEU A 275 0.33 8.52 17.92
N ASN A 276 0.28 8.35 16.60
CA ASN A 276 0.58 9.42 15.66
C ASN A 276 -0.41 10.59 15.78
N TYR A 277 -1.69 10.28 15.98
CA TYR A 277 -2.71 11.30 16.26
C TYR A 277 -2.36 12.06 17.51
N PHE A 278 -2.04 11.37 18.61
CA PHE A 278 -1.68 11.97 19.88
C PHE A 278 -0.44 12.89 19.76
N ALA A 279 0.63 12.40 19.12
CA ALA A 279 1.83 13.19 18.86
C ALA A 279 1.51 14.46 18.04
N SER A 280 0.63 14.34 17.06
CA SER A 280 0.15 15.46 16.26
C SER A 280 -0.63 16.47 17.11
N ALA A 281 -1.56 15.99 17.95
CA ALA A 281 -2.35 16.83 18.87
C ALA A 281 -1.46 17.53 19.90
N MET A 282 -0.43 16.83 20.37
CA MET A 282 0.55 17.40 21.31
C MET A 282 1.38 18.53 20.69
N LEU A 283 1.78 18.41 19.43
CA LEU A 283 2.54 19.45 18.72
C LEU A 283 1.65 20.58 18.18
N MET A 284 0.42 20.29 17.82
CA MET A 284 -0.54 21.21 17.23
C MET A 284 -1.88 21.14 18.00
N PRO A 285 -1.98 21.80 19.20
CA PRO A 285 -3.19 21.75 20.03
C PRO A 285 -4.41 22.23 19.27
N TYR A 286 -5.56 21.59 19.51
CA TYR A 286 -6.75 21.73 18.68
C TYR A 286 -7.21 23.18 18.48
N ASP A 287 -7.52 23.86 19.59
CA ASP A 287 -8.12 25.18 19.53
C ASP A 287 -7.16 26.23 18.95
N ASP A 288 -5.88 26.20 19.36
CA ASP A 288 -4.84 27.08 18.82
C ASP A 288 -4.57 26.80 17.33
N PHE A 289 -4.53 25.54 16.93
CA PHE A 289 -4.33 25.16 15.53
C PHE A 289 -5.52 25.59 14.67
N LEU A 290 -6.75 25.39 15.13
CA LEU A 290 -7.96 25.81 14.41
C LEU A 290 -8.05 27.33 14.27
N GLU A 291 -7.76 28.07 15.34
CA GLU A 291 -7.74 29.54 15.33
C GLU A 291 -6.74 30.07 14.30
N ASN A 292 -5.51 29.56 14.35
CA ASN A 292 -4.47 29.94 13.40
C ASN A 292 -4.80 29.51 11.97
N ALA A 293 -5.41 28.35 11.77
CA ALA A 293 -5.86 27.91 10.45
C ALA A 293 -6.92 28.84 9.88
N LYS A 294 -7.96 29.20 10.66
CA LYS A 294 -8.99 30.13 10.23
C LYS A 294 -8.42 31.52 9.96
N LYS A 295 -7.59 32.06 10.86
CA LYS A 295 -6.95 33.39 10.75
C LYS A 295 -6.10 33.51 9.48
N ASN A 296 -5.35 32.47 9.16
CA ASN A 296 -4.46 32.44 7.99
C ASN A 296 -5.11 31.76 6.76
N LYS A 297 -6.46 31.63 6.73
CA LYS A 297 -7.19 31.06 5.59
C LYS A 297 -6.68 29.69 5.15
N TYR A 298 -6.26 28.88 6.10
CA TYR A 298 -5.71 27.54 5.89
C TYR A 298 -4.43 27.48 5.03
N ASP A 299 -3.64 28.56 5.04
CA ASP A 299 -2.33 28.57 4.42
C ASP A 299 -1.38 27.59 5.13
N VAL A 300 -1.06 26.51 4.43
CA VAL A 300 -0.29 25.40 5.01
C VAL A 300 1.15 25.83 5.33
N GLU A 301 1.76 26.70 4.53
CA GLU A 301 3.14 27.15 4.77
C GLU A 301 3.26 28.04 6.00
N ILE A 302 2.29 28.93 6.23
CA ILE A 302 2.22 29.72 7.45
C ILE A 302 2.03 28.82 8.67
N LEU A 303 1.14 27.83 8.60
CA LEU A 303 0.92 26.87 9.69
C LEU A 303 2.16 26.00 9.96
N MET A 304 2.86 25.55 8.92
CA MET A 304 4.14 24.83 9.07
C MET A 304 5.15 25.64 9.86
N HIS A 305 5.27 26.91 9.52
CA HIS A 305 6.22 27.81 10.18
C HIS A 305 5.81 28.09 11.63
N HIS A 306 4.53 28.37 11.86
CA HIS A 306 4.00 28.69 13.19
C HIS A 306 4.16 27.51 14.17
N PHE A 307 3.81 26.29 13.74
CA PHE A 307 3.89 25.10 14.59
C PHE A 307 5.21 24.34 14.49
N ALA A 308 6.16 24.78 13.68
CA ALA A 308 7.42 24.09 13.38
C ALA A 308 7.19 22.60 13.02
N CYS A 309 6.18 22.34 12.17
CA CYS A 309 5.78 21.04 11.70
C CYS A 309 5.96 20.90 10.18
N SER A 310 6.08 19.67 9.68
CA SER A 310 6.21 19.42 8.25
C SER A 310 4.87 19.62 7.50
N PHE A 311 4.93 19.75 6.18
CA PHE A 311 3.75 19.83 5.32
C PHE A 311 2.81 18.64 5.55
N GLU A 312 3.34 17.41 5.60
CA GLU A 312 2.54 16.21 5.84
C GLU A 312 1.87 16.25 7.23
N GLN A 313 2.59 16.68 8.26
CA GLN A 313 2.04 16.78 9.62
C GLN A 313 0.90 17.80 9.69
N VAL A 314 1.09 18.99 9.12
CA VAL A 314 0.07 20.05 9.09
C VAL A 314 -1.15 19.62 8.26
N THR A 315 -0.96 19.12 7.06
CA THR A 315 -2.08 18.69 6.20
C THR A 315 -2.86 17.53 6.81
N HIS A 316 -2.18 16.60 7.47
CA HIS A 316 -2.84 15.53 8.21
C HIS A 316 -3.61 16.10 9.41
N ARG A 317 -3.04 17.04 10.17
CA ARG A 317 -3.73 17.68 11.29
C ARG A 317 -4.97 18.45 10.87
N LEU A 318 -4.98 19.09 9.69
CA LEU A 318 -6.15 19.75 9.13
C LEU A 318 -7.34 18.78 8.97
N THR A 319 -7.09 17.50 8.72
CA THR A 319 -8.15 16.49 8.65
C THR A 319 -8.73 16.10 10.01
N ASN A 320 -8.08 16.46 11.12
CA ASN A 320 -8.56 16.18 12.48
C ASN A 320 -9.49 17.27 13.05
N LEU A 321 -9.68 18.39 12.35
CA LEU A 321 -10.45 19.54 12.83
C LEU A 321 -11.97 19.29 12.76
N GLN A 322 -12.45 18.28 13.47
CA GLN A 322 -13.84 17.80 13.42
C GLN A 322 -14.49 17.71 14.81
N LYS A 323 -14.06 18.55 15.76
CA LYS A 323 -14.67 18.65 17.09
C LYS A 323 -16.13 19.15 16.96
N PRO A 324 -17.12 18.41 17.48
CA PRO A 324 -18.52 18.81 17.40
C PRO A 324 -18.74 20.23 17.97
N GLY A 325 -19.34 21.11 17.16
CA GLY A 325 -19.59 22.51 17.51
C GLY A 325 -18.41 23.47 17.36
N ASN A 326 -17.25 22.99 16.96
CA ASN A 326 -16.07 23.82 16.67
C ASN A 326 -15.23 23.20 15.53
N GLU A 327 -15.92 22.88 14.41
CA GLU A 327 -15.31 22.23 13.26
C GLU A 327 -14.51 23.23 12.40
N GLY A 328 -13.51 22.69 11.73
CA GLY A 328 -12.83 23.32 10.61
C GLY A 328 -13.42 22.95 9.25
N VAL A 329 -12.71 23.29 8.19
CA VAL A 329 -13.07 22.84 6.83
C VAL A 329 -12.89 21.33 6.73
N PRO A 330 -13.87 20.58 6.16
CA PRO A 330 -13.74 19.14 5.96
C PRO A 330 -12.78 18.85 4.79
N PHE A 331 -11.53 18.55 5.11
CA PHE A 331 -10.50 18.24 4.13
C PHE A 331 -10.52 16.78 3.71
N HIS A 332 -9.97 16.49 2.53
CA HIS A 332 -9.46 15.20 2.15
C HIS A 332 -7.92 15.23 2.09
N PHE A 333 -7.31 14.12 2.37
CA PHE A 333 -5.86 13.94 2.33
C PHE A 333 -5.51 12.68 1.56
N LEU A 334 -4.52 12.81 0.68
CA LEU A 334 -3.99 11.73 -0.12
C LEU A 334 -2.47 11.78 -0.13
N LYS A 335 -1.82 10.64 0.12
CA LYS A 335 -0.39 10.47 -0.09
C LYS A 335 -0.15 9.39 -1.14
N THR A 336 0.58 9.72 -2.17
CA THR A 336 0.87 8.82 -3.28
C THR A 336 2.35 8.89 -3.66
N ASP A 337 2.84 7.86 -4.31
CA ASP A 337 4.15 7.84 -4.96
C ASP A 337 4.04 8.23 -6.45
N ILE A 338 5.18 8.31 -7.13
CA ILE A 338 5.25 8.66 -8.57
C ILE A 338 4.55 7.63 -9.46
N ALA A 339 4.44 6.38 -9.02
CA ALA A 339 3.73 5.32 -9.75
C ALA A 339 2.21 5.41 -9.57
N GLY A 340 1.73 6.31 -8.71
CA GLY A 340 0.32 6.50 -8.43
C GLY A 340 -0.23 5.60 -7.32
N ASN A 341 0.63 4.85 -6.61
CA ASN A 341 0.18 4.04 -5.47
C ASN A 341 -0.19 4.93 -4.30
N ILE A 342 -1.38 4.72 -3.77
CA ILE A 342 -1.92 5.51 -2.66
C ILE A 342 -1.52 4.82 -1.34
N SER A 343 -0.63 5.44 -0.58
CA SER A 343 -0.15 4.94 0.71
C SER A 343 -0.96 5.43 1.91
N LYS A 344 -1.59 6.60 1.80
CA LYS A 344 -2.52 7.14 2.81
C LYS A 344 -3.67 7.82 2.11
N ARG A 345 -4.87 7.62 2.62
CA ARG A 345 -6.06 8.36 2.18
C ARG A 345 -6.96 8.64 3.36
N PHE A 346 -7.56 9.79 3.33
CA PHE A 346 -8.56 10.21 4.28
C PHE A 346 -9.52 11.21 3.60
N SER A 347 -10.83 11.04 3.75
CA SER A 347 -11.80 11.91 3.08
C SER A 347 -12.98 12.22 3.97
N LEU A 348 -13.05 13.46 4.45
CA LEU A 348 -14.25 14.03 5.07
C LEU A 348 -15.02 14.96 4.12
N SER A 349 -14.40 15.39 3.04
CA SER A 349 -15.02 16.26 2.04
C SER A 349 -16.08 15.55 1.18
N GLY A 350 -16.18 14.21 1.31
CA GLY A 350 -17.08 13.38 0.48
C GLY A 350 -16.55 13.09 -0.91
N ILE A 351 -15.30 13.45 -1.24
CA ILE A 351 -14.66 13.03 -2.48
C ILE A 351 -14.45 11.52 -2.46
N HIS A 352 -14.90 10.86 -3.51
CA HIS A 352 -14.64 9.43 -3.67
C HIS A 352 -13.21 9.20 -4.15
N ILE A 353 -12.38 8.59 -3.31
CA ILE A 353 -11.04 8.15 -3.66
C ILE A 353 -11.10 6.63 -3.84
N PRO A 354 -10.83 6.08 -5.04
CA PRO A 354 -10.88 4.63 -5.28
C PRO A 354 -10.03 3.84 -4.28
N ARG A 355 -10.56 2.72 -3.83
CA ARG A 355 -9.83 1.82 -2.90
C ARG A 355 -8.74 1.04 -3.62
N HIS A 356 -9.03 0.61 -4.84
CA HIS A 356 -8.14 -0.15 -5.68
C HIS A 356 -7.91 0.60 -6.99
N GLY A 357 -6.68 0.57 -7.47
CA GLY A 357 -6.27 1.29 -8.68
C GLY A 357 -5.47 2.55 -8.36
N GLY A 358 -4.77 3.03 -9.37
CA GLY A 358 -3.93 4.23 -9.27
C GLY A 358 -4.74 5.52 -9.13
N SER A 359 -4.08 6.59 -8.74
CA SER A 359 -4.66 7.93 -8.72
C SER A 359 -5.06 8.37 -10.13
N CYS A 360 -6.11 9.21 -10.23
CA CYS A 360 -6.55 9.74 -11.51
C CYS A 360 -5.40 10.45 -12.24
N PRO A 361 -5.08 10.10 -13.50
CA PRO A 361 -3.94 10.70 -14.22
C PRO A 361 -4.09 12.21 -14.50
N ARG A 362 -5.29 12.76 -14.28
CA ARG A 362 -5.57 14.20 -14.39
C ARG A 362 -5.37 14.98 -13.09
N TRP A 363 -4.98 14.32 -12.01
CA TRP A 363 -4.75 15.01 -10.75
C TRP A 363 -3.44 15.80 -10.78
N ASN A 364 -3.43 16.92 -10.08
CA ASN A 364 -2.26 17.81 -9.92
C ASN A 364 -1.06 17.14 -9.21
N VAL A 365 -1.25 15.98 -8.65
CA VAL A 365 -0.21 15.11 -8.07
C VAL A 365 0.92 14.86 -9.05
N TYR A 366 0.59 14.53 -10.32
CA TYR A 366 1.62 14.23 -11.33
C TYR A 366 2.43 15.46 -11.74
N ILE A 367 1.78 16.63 -11.78
CA ILE A 367 2.49 17.90 -12.02
C ILE A 367 3.41 18.23 -10.85
N ALA A 368 2.98 17.92 -9.62
CA ALA A 368 3.78 18.13 -8.43
C ALA A 368 5.10 17.33 -8.45
N PHE A 369 5.08 16.09 -8.99
CA PHE A 369 6.32 15.30 -9.15
C PHE A 369 7.30 15.90 -10.18
N LEU A 370 6.81 16.64 -11.16
CA LEU A 370 7.68 17.32 -12.15
C LEU A 370 8.35 18.58 -11.57
N SER A 371 7.85 19.13 -10.48
CA SER A 371 8.40 20.31 -9.82
C SER A 371 8.29 20.19 -8.29
N PRO A 372 9.16 19.35 -7.69
CA PRO A 372 9.19 19.14 -6.24
C PRO A 372 9.32 20.44 -5.45
N GLY A 373 8.76 20.48 -4.26
CA GLY A 373 8.80 21.64 -3.37
C GLY A 373 7.76 22.73 -3.67
N ARG A 374 7.13 22.73 -4.85
CA ARG A 374 6.08 23.69 -5.19
C ARG A 374 4.68 23.16 -4.87
N ILE A 375 3.78 24.07 -4.48
CA ILE A 375 2.36 23.77 -4.30
C ILE A 375 1.65 23.97 -5.65
N HIS A 376 0.95 22.93 -6.12
CA HIS A 376 0.18 22.95 -7.35
C HIS A 376 -1.31 22.92 -7.03
N PRO A 377 -2.04 24.05 -7.24
CA PRO A 377 -3.48 24.11 -7.05
C PRO A 377 -4.21 23.50 -8.24
N GLN A 378 -5.37 22.90 -7.99
CA GLN A 378 -6.30 22.42 -9.01
C GLN A 378 -7.74 22.54 -8.54
N ILE A 379 -8.63 22.93 -9.45
CA ILE A 379 -10.08 22.84 -9.27
C ILE A 379 -10.55 21.62 -10.05
N SER A 380 -11.17 20.66 -9.35
CA SER A 380 -11.68 19.42 -9.94
C SER A 380 -13.18 19.33 -9.78
N ARG A 381 -13.90 19.10 -10.90
CA ARG A 381 -15.32 18.78 -10.89
C ARG A 381 -15.48 17.27 -11.01
N MET A 382 -16.19 16.68 -10.06
CA MET A 382 -16.49 15.26 -10.04
C MET A 382 -17.74 14.94 -10.87
N PRO A 383 -17.96 13.65 -11.25
CA PRO A 383 -19.13 13.24 -12.02
C PRO A 383 -20.47 13.55 -11.33
N ASP A 384 -20.51 13.61 -10.00
CA ASP A 384 -21.68 14.00 -9.20
C ASP A 384 -21.95 15.53 -9.20
N GLY A 385 -21.15 16.30 -9.95
CA GLY A 385 -21.25 17.75 -10.08
C GLY A 385 -20.54 18.55 -8.98
N LYS A 386 -20.09 17.93 -7.91
CA LYS A 386 -19.35 18.61 -6.84
C LYS A 386 -18.00 19.11 -7.33
N VAL A 387 -17.60 20.26 -6.80
CA VAL A 387 -16.34 20.92 -7.16
C VAL A 387 -15.44 20.94 -5.93
N TYR A 388 -14.20 20.50 -6.11
CA TYR A 388 -13.18 20.47 -5.08
C TYR A 388 -11.99 21.34 -5.46
N PHE A 389 -11.46 22.07 -4.49
CA PHE A 389 -10.16 22.72 -4.60
C PHE A 389 -9.11 21.81 -3.97
N CYS A 390 -8.13 21.42 -4.77
CA CYS A 390 -7.07 20.50 -4.36
C CYS A 390 -5.72 21.22 -4.46
N ILE A 391 -4.83 20.93 -3.52
CA ILE A 391 -3.42 21.29 -3.61
C ILE A 391 -2.57 20.02 -3.56
N ALA A 392 -1.49 19.99 -4.33
CA ALA A 392 -0.52 18.90 -4.29
C ALA A 392 0.90 19.46 -4.17
N ARG A 393 1.74 18.76 -3.42
CA ARG A 393 3.16 19.06 -3.27
C ARG A 393 3.95 17.76 -3.20
N ALA A 394 5.00 17.65 -4.02
CA ALA A 394 5.96 16.55 -3.93
C ALA A 394 7.18 16.98 -3.12
N PHE A 395 7.79 16.01 -2.44
CA PHE A 395 9.01 16.17 -1.67
C PHE A 395 10.04 15.18 -2.19
N GLU A 396 11.27 15.60 -2.31
CA GLU A 396 12.40 14.70 -2.49
C GLU A 396 12.59 13.86 -1.22
N LYS A 397 12.90 12.59 -1.41
CA LYS A 397 13.13 11.64 -0.31
C LYS A 397 14.61 11.48 -0.04
#